data_47ae945bead1c77c4ae28044ae9202ab
#
_entry.id   47ae945bead1c77c4ae28044ae9202ab
#
_cell.length_a   1.000
_cell.length_b   1.000
_cell.length_c   1.000
_cell.angle_alpha   90.00
_cell.angle_beta   90.00
_cell.angle_gamma   90.00
#
_symmetry.space_group_name_H-M   'P 1'
#
loop_
_entity.id
_entity.type
_entity.pdbx_description
1 polymer ?
#
loop_
_entity_poly.entity_id
_entity_poly.type
_entity_poly.pdbx_seq_one_letter_code
_entity_poly.pdbx_strand_id
1 'polypeptide(L)'
;TTDIGPWNQIDGPTTANILNPFSTETSIIIPEDQYGIYEFEFEACDTYSTIEIAFSCDPFIPNIFTPNGDGNNDFFIIENLTPGNYSETLLTIYNRWGEIIFMIHDYGLNEDWWDGKTMFSAKPYSSISSDRDIEANELKTVNDGVYYYVFDVFNVAHNQKESFVGYVTIIK
;
A
#
# COMPACT_ATOMS: atom_id res chain seq x y z
N THR A 1 2.87 -25.68 -41.04
CA THR A 1 3.09 -25.79 -39.60
C THR A 1 3.38 -24.39 -39.10
N THR A 2 2.47 -23.80 -38.36
CA THR A 2 2.74 -22.57 -37.64
C THR A 2 3.80 -22.91 -36.57
N ASP A 3 5.03 -22.44 -36.77
CA ASP A 3 6.07 -22.54 -35.77
C ASP A 3 5.69 -21.58 -34.62
N ILE A 4 5.20 -22.14 -33.54
CA ILE A 4 4.86 -21.43 -32.34
C ILE A 4 6.00 -21.68 -31.33
N GLY A 5 6.73 -20.64 -31.00
CA GLY A 5 7.74 -20.67 -29.96
C GLY A 5 7.11 -20.68 -28.56
N PRO A 6 7.91 -20.83 -27.50
CA PRO A 6 7.41 -20.85 -26.15
C PRO A 6 7.03 -19.46 -25.65
N TRP A 7 6.08 -19.42 -24.71
CA TRP A 7 5.92 -18.33 -23.79
C TRP A 7 7.08 -18.35 -22.80
N ASN A 8 7.75 -17.23 -22.64
CA ASN A 8 8.82 -17.04 -21.66
C ASN A 8 8.52 -15.85 -20.78
N GLN A 9 8.79 -15.97 -19.49
CA GLN A 9 8.83 -14.80 -18.63
C GLN A 9 10.17 -14.11 -18.81
N ILE A 10 10.14 -12.78 -19.07
CA ILE A 10 11.34 -11.96 -19.26
C ILE A 10 11.60 -11.02 -18.08
N ASP A 11 10.56 -10.62 -17.32
CA ASP A 11 10.67 -9.83 -16.11
C ASP A 11 9.54 -10.14 -15.13
N GLY A 12 9.71 -9.74 -13.86
CA GLY A 12 8.72 -9.86 -12.80
C GLY A 12 9.32 -10.07 -11.42
N PRO A 13 8.54 -9.82 -10.35
CA PRO A 13 9.00 -9.96 -8.97
C PRO A 13 9.48 -11.37 -8.59
N THR A 14 8.90 -12.39 -9.22
CA THR A 14 9.25 -13.80 -9.02
C THR A 14 8.98 -14.61 -10.27
N THR A 15 9.42 -15.87 -10.28
CA THR A 15 9.16 -16.78 -11.40
C THR A 15 7.71 -17.27 -11.36
N ALA A 16 6.98 -16.98 -12.43
CA ALA A 16 5.63 -17.47 -12.69
C ALA A 16 5.66 -18.90 -13.26
N ASN A 17 4.62 -19.67 -13.02
CA ASN A 17 4.44 -20.98 -13.64
C ASN A 17 3.57 -20.85 -14.91
N ILE A 18 4.16 -21.10 -16.09
CA ILE A 18 3.47 -21.08 -17.37
C ILE A 18 3.05 -22.52 -17.71
N LEU A 19 1.74 -22.81 -17.73
CA LEU A 19 1.24 -24.19 -17.82
C LEU A 19 1.43 -24.85 -19.19
N ASN A 20 1.17 -24.13 -20.27
CA ASN A 20 1.26 -24.60 -21.65
C ASN A 20 2.12 -23.67 -22.51
N PRO A 21 3.45 -23.65 -22.31
CA PRO A 21 4.30 -22.63 -22.92
C PRO A 21 4.32 -22.66 -24.47
N PHE A 22 4.04 -23.79 -25.10
CA PHE A 22 4.02 -23.94 -26.55
C PHE A 22 2.61 -23.84 -27.17
N SER A 23 1.67 -23.23 -26.47
CA SER A 23 0.30 -23.03 -26.96
C SER A 23 0.03 -21.57 -27.27
N THR A 24 -0.84 -21.29 -28.22
CA THR A 24 -1.38 -19.93 -28.50
C THR A 24 -2.18 -19.39 -27.31
N GLU A 25 -2.68 -20.30 -26.45
CA GLU A 25 -3.38 -19.96 -25.20
C GLU A 25 -2.67 -20.67 -24.06
N THR A 26 -2.32 -19.92 -23.01
CA THR A 26 -1.69 -20.47 -21.83
C THR A 26 -2.31 -19.87 -20.56
N SER A 27 -2.09 -20.54 -19.43
CA SER A 27 -2.42 -20.03 -18.10
C SER A 27 -1.13 -19.77 -17.36
N ILE A 28 -1.09 -18.63 -16.68
CA ILE A 28 0.03 -18.20 -15.86
C ILE A 28 -0.42 -18.24 -14.41
N ILE A 29 0.34 -18.94 -13.57
CA ILE A 29 0.11 -19.00 -12.12
C ILE A 29 1.23 -18.23 -11.45
N ILE A 30 0.84 -17.20 -10.70
CA ILE A 30 1.72 -16.41 -9.85
C ILE A 30 1.67 -17.00 -8.44
N PRO A 31 2.81 -17.17 -7.74
CA PRO A 31 2.82 -17.56 -6.33
C PRO A 31 2.02 -16.56 -5.46
N GLU A 32 1.45 -17.05 -4.36
CA GLU A 32 0.72 -16.22 -3.40
C GLU A 32 1.61 -15.07 -2.89
N ASP A 33 1.02 -13.91 -2.66
CA ASP A 33 1.66 -12.68 -2.15
C ASP A 33 2.79 -12.11 -3.03
N GLN A 34 2.84 -12.50 -4.31
CA GLN A 34 3.83 -12.02 -5.27
C GLN A 34 3.17 -11.06 -6.28
N TYR A 35 2.89 -9.84 -5.83
CA TYR A 35 2.25 -8.80 -6.63
C TYR A 35 3.30 -7.97 -7.40
N GLY A 36 2.86 -7.33 -8.47
CA GLY A 36 3.68 -6.46 -9.31
C GLY A 36 3.41 -6.65 -10.80
N ILE A 37 4.28 -6.08 -11.61
CA ILE A 37 4.23 -6.19 -13.07
C ILE A 37 5.10 -7.37 -13.50
N TYR A 38 4.53 -8.24 -14.32
CA TYR A 38 5.20 -9.35 -14.96
C TYR A 38 5.21 -9.13 -16.47
N GLU A 39 6.36 -9.34 -17.09
CA GLU A 39 6.51 -9.25 -18.55
C GLU A 39 6.77 -10.64 -19.14
N PHE A 40 6.00 -10.98 -20.16
CA PHE A 40 6.11 -12.24 -20.88
C PHE A 40 6.36 -11.97 -22.36
N GLU A 41 7.13 -12.85 -22.97
CA GLU A 41 7.43 -12.86 -24.39
C GLU A 41 6.85 -14.11 -25.04
N PHE A 42 6.32 -13.94 -26.23
CA PHE A 42 5.83 -15.01 -27.06
C PHE A 42 6.43 -14.90 -28.48
N GLU A 43 6.94 -16.01 -28.98
CA GLU A 43 7.50 -16.09 -30.33
C GLU A 43 6.51 -16.77 -31.29
N ALA A 44 6.26 -16.13 -32.43
CA ALA A 44 5.50 -16.69 -33.55
C ALA A 44 6.06 -16.19 -34.88
N CYS A 45 6.31 -17.10 -35.84
CA CYS A 45 6.77 -16.78 -37.17
C CYS A 45 8.05 -15.90 -37.15
N ASP A 46 9.06 -16.27 -36.39
CA ASP A 46 10.33 -15.53 -36.22
C ASP A 46 10.15 -14.09 -35.72
N THR A 47 9.01 -13.80 -35.06
CA THR A 47 8.69 -12.49 -34.49
C THR A 47 8.34 -12.65 -33.00
N TYR A 48 8.89 -11.75 -32.18
CA TYR A 48 8.59 -11.70 -30.72
C TYR A 48 7.54 -10.63 -30.44
N SER A 49 6.66 -10.95 -29.51
CA SER A 49 5.69 -10.00 -28.96
C SER A 49 5.73 -10.09 -27.46
N THR A 50 5.70 -8.95 -26.78
CA THR A 50 5.69 -8.87 -25.31
C THR A 50 4.32 -8.46 -24.80
N ILE A 51 3.98 -8.94 -23.61
CA ILE A 51 2.79 -8.55 -22.85
C ILE A 51 3.17 -8.28 -21.41
N GLU A 52 2.70 -7.18 -20.88
CA GLU A 52 2.78 -6.86 -19.44
C GLU A 52 1.46 -7.24 -18.78
N ILE A 53 1.53 -7.92 -17.64
CA ILE A 53 0.40 -8.28 -16.81
C ILE A 53 0.65 -7.76 -15.40
N ALA A 54 -0.21 -6.86 -14.92
CA ALA A 54 -0.16 -6.34 -13.57
C ALA A 54 -1.02 -7.19 -12.64
N PHE A 55 -0.43 -7.64 -11.53
CA PHE A 55 -1.12 -8.32 -10.43
C PHE A 55 -1.05 -7.42 -9.20
N SER A 56 -2.20 -7.02 -8.68
CA SER A 56 -2.30 -6.20 -7.47
C SER A 56 -3.47 -6.63 -6.61
N CYS A 57 -3.38 -6.37 -5.30
CA CYS A 57 -4.50 -6.42 -4.39
C CYS A 57 -4.75 -5.03 -3.83
N ASP A 58 -6.01 -4.64 -3.68
CA ASP A 58 -6.36 -3.39 -3.03
C ASP A 58 -5.91 -3.39 -1.57
N PRO A 59 -5.52 -2.23 -1.00
CA PRO A 59 -5.22 -2.12 0.41
C PRO A 59 -6.45 -2.48 1.25
N PHE A 60 -6.26 -3.34 2.23
CA PHE A 60 -7.30 -3.57 3.23
C PHE A 60 -7.13 -2.58 4.39
N ILE A 61 -8.05 -1.64 4.50
CA ILE A 61 -8.03 -0.57 5.51
C ILE A 61 -9.07 -0.90 6.59
N PRO A 62 -8.66 -1.21 7.83
CA PRO A 62 -9.60 -1.54 8.90
C PRO A 62 -10.41 -0.31 9.30
N ASN A 63 -11.60 -0.51 9.82
CA ASN A 63 -12.48 0.56 10.30
C ASN A 63 -12.50 0.70 11.83
N ILE A 64 -11.71 -0.12 12.53
CA ILE A 64 -11.59 -0.12 13.99
C ILE A 64 -10.22 -0.63 14.41
N PHE A 65 -9.67 -0.06 15.49
CA PHE A 65 -8.53 -0.63 16.20
C PHE A 65 -8.60 -0.21 17.70
N THR A 66 -7.81 -0.91 18.53
CA THR A 66 -7.94 -0.80 19.99
C THR A 66 -6.58 -0.56 20.65
N PRO A 67 -6.05 0.68 20.60
CA PRO A 67 -4.72 1.00 21.13
C PRO A 67 -4.71 1.06 22.67
N ASN A 68 -4.84 -0.12 23.30
CA ASN A 68 -4.89 -0.29 24.76
C ASN A 68 -3.62 -0.94 25.33
N GLY A 69 -2.69 -1.36 24.47
CA GLY A 69 -1.41 -1.97 24.84
C GLY A 69 -1.49 -3.43 25.26
N ASP A 70 -2.54 -4.15 24.84
CA ASP A 70 -2.71 -5.59 25.14
C ASP A 70 -2.02 -6.51 24.11
N GLY A 71 -1.44 -5.93 23.03
CA GLY A 71 -0.79 -6.63 21.96
C GLY A 71 -1.72 -7.07 20.83
N ASN A 72 -3.02 -6.72 20.89
CA ASN A 72 -3.99 -7.05 19.86
C ASN A 72 -4.64 -5.79 19.29
N ASN A 73 -4.55 -5.59 17.99
CA ASN A 73 -5.12 -4.43 17.28
C ASN A 73 -4.71 -3.07 17.86
N ASP A 74 -3.52 -2.97 18.45
CA ASP A 74 -2.99 -1.74 19.03
C ASP A 74 -2.62 -0.68 18.00
N PHE A 75 -2.52 -1.09 16.73
CA PHE A 75 -2.09 -0.23 15.63
C PHE A 75 -3.11 -0.23 14.49
N PHE A 76 -3.18 0.90 13.79
CA PHE A 76 -3.97 1.03 12.57
C PHE A 76 -3.18 0.45 11.39
N ILE A 77 -3.23 -0.87 11.22
CA ILE A 77 -2.48 -1.60 10.18
C ILE A 77 -3.30 -1.62 8.90
N ILE A 78 -2.73 -1.13 7.81
CA ILE A 78 -3.27 -1.27 6.46
C ILE A 78 -2.55 -2.45 5.80
N GLU A 79 -3.30 -3.49 5.46
CA GLU A 79 -2.76 -4.69 4.85
C GLU A 79 -2.59 -4.54 3.32
N ASN A 80 -1.83 -5.42 2.69
CA ASN A 80 -1.51 -5.47 1.26
C ASN A 80 -0.64 -4.29 0.75
N LEU A 81 0.05 -3.58 1.65
CA LEU A 81 1.00 -2.52 1.30
C LEU A 81 2.39 -3.08 1.02
N THR A 82 2.52 -3.92 0.02
CA THR A 82 3.84 -4.45 -0.37
C THR A 82 4.55 -3.46 -1.31
N PRO A 83 5.89 -3.33 -1.25
CA PRO A 83 6.64 -2.44 -2.13
C PRO A 83 6.45 -2.72 -3.64
N GLY A 84 6.08 -3.94 -4.01
CA GLY A 84 5.77 -4.30 -5.39
C GLY A 84 4.39 -3.80 -5.86
N ASN A 85 3.46 -3.53 -4.93
CA ASN A 85 2.12 -3.03 -5.22
C ASN A 85 2.04 -1.51 -5.11
N TYR A 86 2.58 -0.99 -4.00
CA TYR A 86 2.41 0.40 -3.64
C TYR A 86 3.73 1.04 -3.26
N SER A 87 3.85 2.32 -3.61
CA SER A 87 4.94 3.20 -3.21
C SER A 87 4.38 4.58 -2.87
N GLU A 88 5.21 5.45 -2.31
CA GLU A 88 4.83 6.83 -1.98
C GLU A 88 3.52 6.92 -1.17
N THR A 89 3.38 6.13 -0.12
CA THR A 89 2.18 6.17 0.71
C THR A 89 2.16 7.41 1.61
N LEU A 90 0.99 7.99 1.81
CA LEU A 90 0.76 9.11 2.73
C LEU A 90 -0.55 8.87 3.49
N LEU A 91 -0.47 8.71 4.80
CA LEU A 91 -1.64 8.67 5.66
C LEU A 91 -1.86 10.00 6.35
N THR A 92 -3.08 10.53 6.25
CA THR A 92 -3.53 11.72 6.98
C THR A 92 -4.78 11.38 7.77
N ILE A 93 -4.76 11.62 9.08
CA ILE A 93 -5.90 11.39 9.99
C ILE A 93 -6.46 12.72 10.47
N TYR A 94 -7.78 12.82 10.44
CA TYR A 94 -8.54 13.99 10.85
C TYR A 94 -9.45 13.68 12.03
N ASN A 95 -9.61 14.66 12.93
CA ASN A 95 -10.64 14.59 13.93
C ASN A 95 -12.03 14.98 13.33
N ARG A 96 -13.09 14.90 14.15
CA ARG A 96 -14.48 15.24 13.74
C ARG A 96 -14.67 16.71 13.30
N TRP A 97 -13.74 17.59 13.59
CA TRP A 97 -13.77 19.00 13.18
C TRP A 97 -12.97 19.28 11.90
N GLY A 98 -12.36 18.24 11.31
CA GLY A 98 -11.53 18.34 10.11
C GLY A 98 -10.10 18.81 10.37
N GLU A 99 -9.65 18.79 11.64
CA GLU A 99 -8.28 19.14 11.97
C GLU A 99 -7.37 17.90 11.80
N ILE A 100 -6.22 18.09 11.18
CA ILE A 100 -5.21 17.03 11.03
C ILE A 100 -4.62 16.73 12.41
N ILE A 101 -4.68 15.48 12.85
CA ILE A 101 -4.11 15.03 14.11
C ILE A 101 -2.90 14.09 13.90
N PHE A 102 -2.77 13.49 12.71
CA PHE A 102 -1.66 12.64 12.35
C PHE A 102 -1.43 12.71 10.84
N MET A 103 -0.17 12.75 10.42
CA MET A 103 0.22 12.72 9.00
C MET A 103 1.62 12.12 8.89
N ILE A 104 1.78 11.10 8.06
CA ILE A 104 3.08 10.47 7.83
C ILE A 104 3.22 9.99 6.39
N HIS A 105 4.40 10.21 5.81
CA HIS A 105 4.81 9.61 4.54
C HIS A 105 5.34 8.20 4.76
N ASP A 106 5.32 7.41 3.69
CA ASP A 106 5.80 6.03 3.66
C ASP A 106 5.10 5.12 4.68
N TYR A 107 3.85 5.46 5.02
CA TYR A 107 3.04 4.72 5.98
C TYR A 107 2.90 3.25 5.60
N GLY A 108 3.30 2.38 6.53
CA GLY A 108 3.22 0.93 6.36
C GLY A 108 4.32 0.31 5.51
N LEU A 109 5.13 1.11 4.81
CA LEU A 109 6.28 0.59 4.04
C LEU A 109 7.48 0.26 4.94
N ASN A 110 7.56 0.89 6.12
CA ASN A 110 8.61 0.70 7.13
C ASN A 110 8.06 0.19 8.47
N GLU A 111 6.86 -0.38 8.49
CA GLU A 111 6.14 -0.82 9.70
C GLU A 111 5.84 0.32 10.71
N ASP A 112 5.78 1.55 10.24
CA ASP A 112 5.45 2.73 11.04
C ASP A 112 3.91 2.88 11.12
N TRP A 113 3.29 2.13 12.03
CA TRP A 113 1.84 2.12 12.20
C TRP A 113 1.37 3.13 13.24
N TRP A 114 0.20 3.75 13.00
CA TRP A 114 -0.41 4.68 13.93
C TRP A 114 -0.97 3.95 15.16
N ASP A 115 -0.55 4.39 16.34
CA ASP A 115 -0.92 3.85 17.66
C ASP A 115 -1.97 4.71 18.39
N GLY A 116 -2.70 5.56 17.68
CA GLY A 116 -3.72 6.44 18.26
C GLY A 116 -3.14 7.65 18.99
N LYS A 117 -1.90 8.07 18.72
CA LYS A 117 -1.32 9.29 19.25
C LYS A 117 -1.31 10.42 18.22
N THR A 118 -1.41 11.66 18.68
CA THR A 118 -1.29 12.83 17.82
C THR A 118 0.17 13.13 17.51
N MET A 119 0.50 13.50 16.27
CA MET A 119 1.83 14.00 15.91
C MET A 119 2.03 15.47 16.32
N PHE A 120 0.93 16.19 16.58
CA PHE A 120 0.97 17.61 16.83
C PHE A 120 0.52 17.92 18.28
N SER A 121 1.42 18.42 19.09
CA SER A 121 1.06 19.24 20.24
C SER A 121 0.25 20.43 19.71
N ALA A 122 -0.88 20.74 20.31
CA ALA A 122 -1.93 21.68 19.84
C ALA A 122 -1.44 23.12 19.50
N LYS A 123 -0.51 23.25 18.57
CA LYS A 123 -0.11 24.53 17.97
C LYS A 123 -0.64 24.61 16.54
N PRO A 124 -1.23 25.73 16.14
CA PRO A 124 -1.75 25.89 14.79
C PRO A 124 -0.61 25.78 13.76
N TYR A 125 -0.92 25.15 12.62
CA TYR A 125 -0.04 24.89 11.48
C TYR A 125 0.86 26.08 11.04
N SER A 126 0.52 27.31 11.40
CA SER A 126 1.25 28.53 11.03
C SER A 126 2.61 28.72 11.75
N SER A 127 3.04 27.81 12.61
CA SER A 127 4.26 27.95 13.41
C SER A 127 5.29 26.83 13.22
N ILE A 128 5.18 26.00 12.18
CA ILE A 128 6.19 24.97 11.85
C ILE A 128 7.32 25.65 11.08
N SER A 129 8.27 26.23 11.77
CA SER A 129 9.55 26.65 11.22
C SER A 129 10.63 25.70 11.72
N SER A 130 11.16 24.93 10.78
CA SER A 130 12.37 24.09 10.87
C SER A 130 12.33 22.78 11.68
N ASP A 131 12.87 21.76 11.05
CA ASP A 131 13.03 20.34 11.36
C ASP A 131 13.81 19.96 12.65
N ARG A 132 13.86 20.77 13.69
CA ARG A 132 14.75 20.50 14.82
C ARG A 132 14.16 20.59 16.23
N ASP A 133 12.90 20.96 16.38
CA ASP A 133 12.30 21.17 17.71
C ASP A 133 11.07 20.30 17.96
N ILE A 134 11.07 19.05 17.48
CA ILE A 134 10.22 18.02 18.06
C ILE A 134 10.95 17.51 19.29
N GLU A 135 11.03 18.36 20.32
CA GLU A 135 11.24 17.86 21.67
C GLU A 135 10.12 16.86 21.94
N ALA A 136 10.47 15.75 22.58
CA ALA A 136 9.60 14.67 23.02
C ALA A 136 8.51 15.16 24.01
N ASN A 137 7.74 16.15 23.62
CA ASN A 137 6.65 16.72 24.35
C ASN A 137 5.37 15.96 24.03
N GLU A 138 5.17 14.86 24.80
CA GLU A 138 3.89 14.22 25.06
C GLU A 138 2.99 14.10 23.84
N LEU A 139 3.30 13.11 22.98
CA LEU A 139 2.35 12.60 22.00
C LEU A 139 1.05 12.29 22.75
N LYS A 140 0.05 13.12 22.55
CA LYS A 140 -1.21 12.97 23.28
C LYS A 140 -2.02 11.85 22.64
N THR A 141 -2.36 10.85 23.43
CA THR A 141 -3.28 9.80 23.01
C THR A 141 -4.65 10.40 22.70
N VAL A 142 -5.20 10.07 21.54
CA VAL A 142 -6.54 10.53 21.14
C VAL A 142 -7.62 9.85 21.98
N ASN A 143 -8.80 10.46 22.10
CA ASN A 143 -9.92 9.87 22.81
C ASN A 143 -10.60 8.78 21.97
N ASP A 144 -11.39 7.93 22.63
CA ASP A 144 -12.31 7.03 21.94
C ASP A 144 -13.23 7.81 21.01
N GLY A 145 -13.49 7.27 19.82
CA GLY A 145 -14.35 7.92 18.85
C GLY A 145 -14.00 7.63 17.42
N VAL A 146 -14.69 8.34 16.54
CA VAL A 146 -14.52 8.21 15.08
C VAL A 146 -13.56 9.29 14.58
N TYR A 147 -12.61 8.86 13.75
CA TYR A 147 -11.64 9.66 13.04
C TYR A 147 -11.76 9.40 11.55
N TYR A 148 -11.40 10.37 10.74
CA TYR A 148 -11.45 10.24 9.28
C TYR A 148 -10.04 10.16 8.74
N TYR A 149 -9.86 9.40 7.67
CA TYR A 149 -8.57 9.30 7.02
C TYR A 149 -8.64 9.60 5.54
N VAL A 150 -7.53 10.09 5.02
CA VAL A 150 -7.15 10.10 3.61
C VAL A 150 -5.86 9.30 3.52
N PHE A 151 -5.86 8.26 2.71
CA PHE A 151 -4.69 7.44 2.44
C PHE A 151 -4.39 7.51 0.95
N ASP A 152 -3.33 8.25 0.62
CA ASP A 152 -2.85 8.43 -0.74
C ASP A 152 -1.70 7.47 -1.01
N VAL A 153 -1.71 6.82 -2.17
CA VAL A 153 -0.69 5.85 -2.58
C VAL A 153 -0.36 6.01 -4.06
N PHE A 154 0.83 5.58 -4.45
CA PHE A 154 1.15 5.32 -5.84
C PHE A 154 1.02 3.82 -6.10
N ASN A 155 0.02 3.42 -6.90
CA ASN A 155 -0.16 2.05 -7.33
C ASN A 155 0.83 1.75 -8.47
N VAL A 156 1.82 0.91 -8.17
CA VAL A 156 2.92 0.58 -9.10
C VAL A 156 2.39 -0.20 -10.30
N ALA A 157 1.48 -1.15 -10.06
CA ALA A 157 0.92 -2.00 -11.11
C ALA A 157 0.09 -1.21 -12.12
N HIS A 158 -0.65 -0.20 -11.66
CA HIS A 158 -1.47 0.65 -12.53
C HIS A 158 -0.76 1.95 -12.95
N ASN A 159 0.46 2.20 -12.44
CA ASN A 159 1.24 3.42 -12.69
C ASN A 159 0.44 4.70 -12.47
N GLN A 160 -0.30 4.77 -11.36
CA GLN A 160 -1.18 5.89 -11.04
C GLN A 160 -1.27 6.17 -9.54
N LYS A 161 -1.64 7.42 -9.21
CA LYS A 161 -1.99 7.78 -7.84
C LYS A 161 -3.43 7.39 -7.54
N GLU A 162 -3.62 6.79 -6.37
CA GLU A 162 -4.91 6.40 -5.83
C GLU A 162 -5.10 7.01 -4.46
N SER A 163 -6.36 7.27 -4.08
CA SER A 163 -6.70 7.87 -2.80
C SER A 163 -7.87 7.13 -2.18
N PHE A 164 -7.66 6.61 -0.97
CA PHE A 164 -8.67 5.92 -0.18
C PHE A 164 -9.12 6.82 0.96
N VAL A 165 -10.43 7.05 1.04
CA VAL A 165 -11.02 7.94 2.05
C VAL A 165 -12.05 7.17 2.87
N GLY A 166 -11.97 7.31 4.18
CA GLY A 166 -12.87 6.59 5.06
C GLY A 166 -12.80 7.08 6.50
N TYR A 167 -13.24 6.21 7.40
CA TYR A 167 -13.19 6.46 8.84
C TYR A 167 -12.62 5.27 9.58
N VAL A 168 -12.06 5.55 10.74
CA VAL A 168 -11.61 4.53 11.69
C VAL A 168 -12.16 4.86 13.08
N THR A 169 -12.61 3.84 13.79
CA THR A 169 -13.09 3.94 15.18
C THR A 169 -11.99 3.51 16.14
N ILE A 170 -11.75 4.30 17.16
CA ILE A 170 -10.84 3.98 18.26
C ILE A 170 -11.67 3.62 19.48
N ILE A 171 -11.36 2.48 20.10
CA ILE A 171 -11.90 2.01 21.37
C ILE A 171 -10.71 1.55 22.23
N LYS A 172 -10.67 1.93 23.51
CA LYS A 172 -9.62 1.53 24.46
C LYS A 172 -10.15 0.62 25.54
#